data_b422f501fc0bca76c3c6abfdc5c2ddc7
#
_entry.id   b422f501fc0bca76c3c6abfdc5c2ddc7
#
_cell.length_a   1.000
_cell.length_b   1.000
_cell.length_c   1.000
_cell.angle_alpha   90.00
_cell.angle_beta   90.00
_cell.angle_gamma   90.00
#
_symmetry.space_group_name_H-M   'P 1'
#
loop_
_entity.id
_entity.type
_entity.pdbx_description
1 polymer ?
#
loop_
_entity_poly.entity_id
_entity_poly.type
_entity_poly.pdbx_seq_one_letter_code
_entity_poly.pdbx_strand_id
1 'polypeptide(L)'
;MRLFVSALAASSALLLGGCSNYAKSNQQVVVSDDCGKEWELIAAGDAVPKGTMNPCFMKVVIPNFPMQGDSRFITNLKDRVRAAIHIDYDYSIISPLAFIRQAKFLGKANTDADSEEALNPRAFEGAENMVIDKRIRDVSKALFLNEDIVELDQAEIENQLLVQSNKVLEPLGVHLNFITLTFDLDEQTRQAIDVSTAMKIYESRNLSEVGKQVMVARAGATKLAVENQAPTPTPQQEEE
;
A
#
# COMPACT_ATOMS: atom_id res chain seq x y z
N MET A 1 76.03 23.31 8.38
CA MET A 1 75.24 22.65 7.31
C MET A 1 74.60 21.37 7.82
N ARG A 2 73.68 21.47 8.80
CA ARG A 2 72.89 20.35 9.36
C ARG A 2 71.63 20.93 10.02
N LEU A 3 70.60 21.21 9.24
CA LEU A 3 69.33 21.73 9.76
C LEU A 3 68.23 21.78 8.68
N PHE A 4 68.10 20.75 7.83
CA PHE A 4 67.02 20.76 6.79
C PHE A 4 66.47 19.38 6.47
N VAL A 5 66.48 18.39 7.38
CA VAL A 5 65.93 17.05 7.09
C VAL A 5 64.75 16.64 7.97
N SER A 6 64.33 17.46 8.95
CA SER A 6 63.29 17.04 9.91
C SER A 6 61.87 17.54 9.63
N ALA A 7 61.58 18.18 8.48
CA ALA A 7 60.28 18.80 8.23
C ALA A 7 59.40 18.04 7.21
N LEU A 8 59.83 16.90 6.67
CA LEU A 8 59.09 16.17 5.60
C LEU A 8 58.34 14.93 6.08
N ALA A 9 58.42 14.55 7.35
CA ALA A 9 57.77 13.34 7.87
C ALA A 9 56.42 13.55 8.53
N ALA A 10 55.98 14.79 8.71
CA ALA A 10 54.71 15.11 9.40
C ALA A 10 53.50 15.34 8.49
N SER A 11 53.68 15.35 7.16
CA SER A 11 52.59 15.69 6.23
C SER A 11 51.88 14.49 5.57
N SER A 12 52.30 13.25 5.85
CA SER A 12 51.70 12.05 5.21
C SER A 12 50.70 11.31 6.05
N ALA A 13 50.37 11.77 7.26
CA ALA A 13 49.41 11.09 8.15
C ALA A 13 47.97 11.56 8.04
N LEU A 14 47.66 12.53 7.18
CA LEU A 14 46.34 13.18 7.10
C LEU A 14 45.48 12.78 5.90
N LEU A 15 45.87 11.82 5.09
CA LEU A 15 45.12 11.37 3.90
C LEU A 15 44.54 9.95 3.97
N LEU A 16 44.47 9.34 5.15
CA LEU A 16 43.68 8.12 5.38
C LEU A 16 42.29 8.46 5.93
N GLY A 17 41.68 9.50 5.42
CA GLY A 17 40.24 9.74 5.55
C GLY A 17 39.52 8.67 4.72
N GLY A 18 39.41 7.45 5.23
CA GLY A 18 38.59 6.41 4.61
C GLY A 18 37.19 6.98 4.41
N CYS A 19 36.61 6.83 3.21
CA CYS A 19 35.22 7.17 2.94
C CYS A 19 34.34 6.45 3.94
N SER A 20 33.96 7.13 5.02
CA SER A 20 33.01 6.62 6.00
C SER A 20 31.64 6.77 5.38
N ASN A 21 30.89 5.69 5.22
CA ASN A 21 29.48 5.76 4.87
C ASN A 21 28.72 6.28 6.09
N TYR A 22 28.03 7.39 5.94
CA TYR A 22 27.18 7.97 6.98
C TYR A 22 25.71 7.68 6.68
N ALA A 23 24.92 7.49 7.72
CA ALA A 23 23.46 7.42 7.59
C ALA A 23 22.93 8.78 7.13
N LYS A 24 22.19 8.81 6.03
CA LYS A 24 21.60 10.03 5.47
C LYS A 24 20.31 10.38 6.20
N SER A 25 19.92 11.66 6.22
CA SER A 25 18.71 12.13 6.91
C SER A 25 17.39 11.60 6.34
N ASN A 26 17.40 11.19 5.06
CA ASN A 26 16.25 10.59 4.38
C ASN A 26 16.19 9.05 4.53
N GLN A 27 17.03 8.49 5.38
CA GLN A 27 17.17 7.04 5.57
C GLN A 27 17.26 6.72 7.06
N GLN A 28 16.73 5.56 7.42
CA GLN A 28 16.91 4.92 8.70
C GLN A 28 17.75 3.66 8.45
N VAL A 29 18.96 3.63 8.99
CA VAL A 29 19.88 2.50 8.79
C VAL A 29 19.83 1.61 10.01
N VAL A 30 19.54 0.33 9.79
CA VAL A 30 19.53 -0.70 10.85
C VAL A 30 20.60 -1.71 10.55
N VAL A 31 21.41 -2.04 11.54
CA VAL A 31 22.51 -3.02 11.41
C VAL A 31 22.35 -4.14 12.41
N SER A 32 22.96 -5.28 12.09
CA SER A 32 23.07 -6.44 12.99
C SER A 32 24.43 -7.08 12.80
N ASP A 33 25.12 -7.41 13.89
CA ASP A 33 26.42 -8.07 13.88
C ASP A 33 26.33 -9.58 14.18
N ASP A 34 25.13 -10.10 14.46
CA ASP A 34 24.87 -11.44 14.96
C ASP A 34 23.90 -12.25 14.08
N CYS A 35 23.95 -12.04 12.76
CA CYS A 35 23.08 -12.70 11.79
C CYS A 35 21.58 -12.35 11.97
N GLY A 36 21.25 -11.15 12.43
CA GLY A 36 19.86 -10.66 12.54
C GLY A 36 19.15 -11.09 13.83
N LYS A 37 19.87 -11.47 14.88
CA LYS A 37 19.28 -11.74 16.19
C LYS A 37 18.94 -10.44 16.91
N GLU A 38 19.91 -9.53 16.95
CA GLU A 38 19.74 -8.19 17.51
C GLU A 38 19.97 -7.13 16.43
N TRP A 39 19.21 -6.05 16.50
CA TRP A 39 19.26 -4.97 15.53
C TRP A 39 19.47 -3.64 16.24
N GLU A 40 20.37 -2.83 15.69
CA GLU A 40 20.69 -1.50 16.17
C GLU A 40 20.34 -0.45 15.10
N LEU A 41 19.74 0.66 15.54
CA LEU A 41 19.44 1.81 14.68
C LEU A 41 20.61 2.76 14.70
N ILE A 42 21.15 3.07 13.53
CA ILE A 42 22.20 4.08 13.34
C ILE A 42 21.50 5.44 13.09
N ALA A 43 21.82 6.42 13.94
CA ALA A 43 21.23 7.75 13.80
C ALA A 43 21.72 8.46 12.54
N ALA A 44 20.89 9.36 12.00
CA ALA A 44 21.26 10.17 10.85
C ALA A 44 22.51 11.04 11.16
N GLY A 45 23.49 10.98 10.28
CA GLY A 45 24.79 11.64 10.44
C GLY A 45 25.86 10.78 11.11
N ASP A 46 25.50 9.64 11.69
CA ASP A 46 26.47 8.71 12.27
C ASP A 46 27.10 7.78 11.21
N ALA A 47 28.31 7.30 11.51
CA ALA A 47 29.03 6.40 10.62
C ALA A 47 28.39 5.02 10.63
N VAL A 48 28.11 4.49 9.45
CA VAL A 48 27.58 3.15 9.28
C VAL A 48 28.72 2.14 9.28
N PRO A 49 28.69 1.10 10.15
CA PRO A 49 29.70 0.04 10.16
C PRO A 49 29.79 -0.66 8.80
N LYS A 50 31.01 -1.04 8.39
CA LYS A 50 31.22 -1.70 7.09
C LYS A 50 31.07 -3.22 7.14
N GLY A 51 31.16 -3.83 8.31
CA GLY A 51 30.97 -5.27 8.49
C GLY A 51 31.94 -6.19 7.74
N THR A 52 33.03 -5.65 7.19
CA THR A 52 33.94 -6.30 6.21
C THR A 52 34.59 -7.59 6.70
N MET A 53 34.64 -7.84 7.99
CA MET A 53 35.25 -9.07 8.58
C MET A 53 34.22 -9.94 9.32
N ASN A 54 32.96 -9.54 9.35
CA ASN A 54 31.90 -10.27 10.05
C ASN A 54 30.92 -10.89 9.05
N PRO A 55 30.93 -12.20 8.83
CA PRO A 55 30.00 -12.88 7.91
C PRO A 55 28.54 -12.82 8.39
N CYS A 56 28.31 -12.47 9.65
CA CYS A 56 26.99 -12.25 10.23
C CYS A 56 26.50 -10.81 10.16
N PHE A 57 27.32 -9.90 9.63
CA PHE A 57 26.93 -8.51 9.48
C PHE A 57 25.79 -8.35 8.47
N MET A 58 24.75 -7.67 8.88
CA MET A 58 23.60 -7.35 8.05
C MET A 58 23.31 -5.85 8.16
N LYS A 59 22.99 -5.22 7.02
CA LYS A 59 22.59 -3.82 6.95
C LYS A 59 21.29 -3.72 6.17
N VAL A 60 20.33 -3.02 6.72
CA VAL A 60 19.06 -2.67 6.05
C VAL A 60 18.90 -1.17 6.07
N VAL A 61 18.62 -0.60 4.90
CA VAL A 61 18.31 0.82 4.77
C VAL A 61 16.81 0.95 4.53
N ILE A 62 16.15 1.71 5.38
CA ILE A 62 14.71 1.94 5.35
C ILE A 62 14.47 3.41 5.00
N PRO A 63 13.56 3.74 4.06
CA PRO A 63 13.21 5.13 3.78
C PRO A 63 12.69 5.86 5.02
N ASN A 64 13.12 7.11 5.20
CA ASN A 64 12.63 8.00 6.26
C ASN A 64 11.73 9.09 5.66
N PHE A 65 10.81 8.67 4.80
CA PHE A 65 9.81 9.51 4.15
C PHE A 65 8.56 8.67 3.87
N PRO A 66 7.39 9.30 3.66
CA PRO A 66 6.17 8.58 3.31
C PRO A 66 6.32 7.80 2.00
N MET A 67 5.84 6.57 2.01
CA MET A 67 5.81 5.67 0.86
C MET A 67 4.37 5.37 0.49
N GLN A 68 4.15 4.95 -0.74
CA GLN A 68 2.83 4.61 -1.26
C GLN A 68 2.74 3.11 -1.49
N GLY A 69 1.57 2.57 -1.21
CA GLY A 69 1.22 1.20 -1.49
C GLY A 69 -0.20 1.07 -2.00
N ASP A 70 -0.50 -0.07 -2.59
CA ASP A 70 -1.85 -0.40 -3.03
C ASP A 70 -2.22 -1.84 -2.64
N SER A 71 -3.50 -2.07 -2.40
CA SER A 71 -4.04 -3.39 -2.12
C SER A 71 -5.35 -3.62 -2.88
N ARG A 72 -5.44 -4.77 -3.55
CA ARG A 72 -6.63 -5.15 -4.31
C ARG A 72 -7.12 -6.51 -3.83
N PHE A 73 -8.41 -6.59 -3.58
CA PHE A 73 -9.04 -7.85 -3.19
C PHE A 73 -10.54 -7.84 -3.47
N ILE A 74 -11.14 -9.03 -3.43
CA ILE A 74 -12.57 -9.19 -3.59
C ILE A 74 -13.14 -9.60 -2.25
N THR A 75 -14.24 -8.98 -1.85
CA THR A 75 -14.99 -9.30 -0.64
C THR A 75 -16.49 -9.28 -0.88
N ASN A 76 -17.26 -9.84 0.05
CA ASN A 76 -18.70 -9.71 0.08
C ASN A 76 -19.06 -8.69 1.16
N LEU A 77 -20.03 -7.81 0.83
CA LEU A 77 -20.63 -6.90 1.79
C LEU A 77 -21.78 -7.61 2.56
N LYS A 78 -22.39 -6.91 3.51
CA LYS A 78 -23.49 -7.41 4.35
C LYS A 78 -24.70 -7.90 3.54
N ASP A 79 -25.04 -7.20 2.47
CA ASP A 79 -26.10 -7.53 1.52
C ASP A 79 -25.75 -8.65 0.53
N ARG A 80 -24.60 -9.30 0.73
CA ARG A 80 -24.02 -10.34 -0.14
C ARG A 80 -23.59 -9.85 -1.52
N VAL A 81 -23.57 -8.56 -1.75
CA VAL A 81 -22.97 -7.98 -2.95
C VAL A 81 -21.47 -8.26 -2.95
N ARG A 82 -20.97 -8.74 -4.07
CA ARG A 82 -19.55 -8.98 -4.29
C ARG A 82 -18.92 -7.73 -4.87
N ALA A 83 -17.98 -7.14 -4.16
CA ALA A 83 -17.24 -5.98 -4.60
C ALA A 83 -15.76 -6.29 -4.76
N ALA A 84 -15.15 -5.79 -5.83
CA ALA A 84 -13.70 -5.66 -5.92
C ALA A 84 -13.33 -4.32 -5.30
N ILE A 85 -12.44 -4.37 -4.31
CA ILE A 85 -12.02 -3.20 -3.55
C ILE A 85 -10.57 -2.92 -3.89
N HIS A 86 -10.29 -1.68 -4.20
CA HIS A 86 -8.96 -1.15 -4.38
C HIS A 86 -8.69 -0.11 -3.30
N ILE A 87 -7.60 -0.27 -2.58
CA ILE A 87 -7.17 0.59 -1.49
C ILE A 87 -5.81 1.16 -1.88
N ASP A 88 -5.73 2.48 -2.02
CA ASP A 88 -4.47 3.21 -2.13
C ASP A 88 -4.16 3.80 -0.76
N TYR A 89 -2.90 3.71 -0.33
CA TYR A 89 -2.51 4.22 0.98
C TYR A 89 -1.10 4.80 0.98
N ASP A 90 -0.91 5.82 1.84
CA ASP A 90 0.40 6.33 2.19
C ASP A 90 0.79 5.84 3.58
N TYR A 91 2.05 5.43 3.73
CA TYR A 91 2.57 4.96 5.01
C TYR A 91 3.98 5.45 5.30
N SER A 92 4.32 5.48 6.58
CA SER A 92 5.66 5.81 7.08
C SER A 92 6.13 4.73 8.05
N ILE A 93 7.42 4.39 8.00
CA ILE A 93 8.01 3.48 8.99
C ILE A 93 8.49 4.32 10.16
N ILE A 94 7.71 4.30 11.25
CA ILE A 94 7.96 5.09 12.46
C ILE A 94 8.89 4.41 13.45
N SER A 95 9.00 3.06 13.37
CA SER A 95 9.92 2.29 14.19
C SER A 95 10.63 1.23 13.34
N PRO A 96 11.83 1.53 12.81
CA PRO A 96 12.59 0.60 11.98
C PRO A 96 12.91 -0.71 12.70
N LEU A 97 13.19 -0.66 14.01
CA LEU A 97 13.48 -1.85 14.81
C LEU A 97 12.27 -2.77 14.99
N ALA A 98 11.06 -2.20 15.13
CA ALA A 98 9.84 -2.99 15.18
C ALA A 98 9.51 -3.59 13.80
N PHE A 99 9.68 -2.80 12.75
CA PHE A 99 9.43 -3.22 11.37
C PHE A 99 10.35 -4.37 10.93
N ILE A 100 11.66 -4.25 11.16
CA ILE A 100 12.62 -5.26 10.72
C ILE A 100 12.43 -6.62 11.42
N ARG A 101 11.87 -6.64 12.62
CA ARG A 101 11.51 -7.89 13.30
C ARG A 101 10.46 -8.69 12.54
N GLN A 102 9.59 -8.03 11.80
CA GLN A 102 8.57 -8.66 10.94
C GLN A 102 9.11 -8.95 9.53
N ALA A 103 10.04 -8.12 9.07
CA ALA A 103 10.59 -8.13 7.72
C ALA A 103 12.08 -8.58 7.70
N LYS A 104 12.44 -9.57 8.50
CA LYS A 104 13.83 -10.08 8.65
C LYS A 104 14.48 -10.49 7.33
N PHE A 105 13.70 -10.89 6.34
CA PHE A 105 14.19 -11.27 5.01
C PHE A 105 14.80 -10.10 4.23
N LEU A 106 14.52 -8.84 4.59
CA LEU A 106 15.15 -7.66 3.99
C LEU A 106 16.67 -7.66 4.23
N GLY A 107 17.14 -8.19 5.36
CA GLY A 107 18.56 -8.29 5.66
C GLY A 107 19.33 -9.23 4.73
N LYS A 108 18.69 -10.19 4.07
CA LYS A 108 19.31 -11.11 3.10
C LYS A 108 19.51 -10.47 1.73
N ALA A 109 18.72 -9.45 1.39
CA ALA A 109 18.77 -8.80 0.10
C ALA A 109 19.94 -7.83 -0.06
N ASN A 110 20.62 -7.46 1.04
CA ASN A 110 21.67 -6.46 1.09
C ASN A 110 23.07 -7.06 1.30
N THR A 111 23.30 -8.32 0.94
CA THR A 111 24.59 -9.00 1.11
C THR A 111 25.69 -8.49 0.16
N ASP A 112 25.35 -7.75 -0.87
CA ASP A 112 26.34 -7.06 -1.72
C ASP A 112 26.68 -5.70 -1.08
N ALA A 113 27.69 -5.74 -0.19
CA ALA A 113 28.10 -4.63 0.68
C ALA A 113 28.61 -3.38 -0.07
N ASP A 114 28.81 -3.45 -1.38
CA ASP A 114 29.39 -2.38 -2.19
C ASP A 114 28.44 -1.68 -3.15
N SER A 115 27.18 -2.11 -3.27
CA SER A 115 26.23 -1.41 -4.08
C SER A 115 25.57 -0.27 -3.27
N GLU A 116 25.72 0.97 -3.74
CA GLU A 116 24.94 2.13 -3.27
C GLU A 116 23.41 1.96 -3.48
N GLU A 117 22.99 0.90 -4.12
CA GLU A 117 21.58 0.45 -4.27
C GLU A 117 21.06 -0.17 -2.97
N ALA A 118 21.08 0.64 -1.92
CA ALA A 118 20.73 0.24 -0.56
C ALA A 118 19.24 -0.09 -0.36
N LEU A 119 18.41 0.05 -1.37
CA LEU A 119 17.00 -0.35 -1.38
C LEU A 119 16.79 -1.33 -2.53
N ASN A 120 16.74 -2.62 -2.23
CA ASN A 120 16.20 -3.56 -3.21
C ASN A 120 14.68 -3.35 -3.27
N PRO A 121 14.15 -2.69 -4.33
CA PRO A 121 12.72 -2.35 -4.40
C PRO A 121 11.83 -3.58 -4.28
N ARG A 122 12.24 -4.71 -4.86
CA ARG A 122 11.48 -5.97 -4.82
C ARG A 122 11.42 -6.59 -3.43
N ALA A 123 12.49 -6.50 -2.66
CA ALA A 123 12.48 -7.01 -1.29
C ALA A 123 11.60 -6.14 -0.40
N PHE A 124 11.61 -4.83 -0.61
CA PHE A 124 10.77 -3.90 0.12
C PHE A 124 9.28 -4.06 -0.22
N GLU A 125 8.94 -4.21 -1.50
CA GLU A 125 7.61 -4.57 -1.98
C GLU A 125 7.11 -5.88 -1.34
N GLY A 126 7.99 -6.89 -1.25
CA GLY A 126 7.68 -8.12 -0.54
C GLY A 126 7.39 -7.92 0.96
N ALA A 127 8.12 -7.01 1.62
CA ALA A 127 7.86 -6.66 3.02
C ALA A 127 6.54 -5.90 3.19
N GLU A 128 6.24 -4.98 2.27
CA GLU A 128 4.97 -4.26 2.21
C GLU A 128 3.79 -5.22 2.11
N ASN A 129 3.81 -6.11 1.11
CA ASN A 129 2.77 -7.12 0.91
C ASN A 129 2.57 -8.02 2.14
N MET A 130 3.64 -8.45 2.79
CA MET A 130 3.56 -9.38 3.93
C MET A 130 3.16 -8.70 5.24
N VAL A 131 3.62 -7.47 5.46
CA VAL A 131 3.44 -6.77 6.75
C VAL A 131 2.27 -5.80 6.70
N ILE A 132 2.10 -5.05 5.63
CA ILE A 132 1.13 -3.95 5.54
C ILE A 132 -0.15 -4.43 4.86
N ASP A 133 -0.10 -4.81 3.61
CA ASP A 133 -1.25 -5.20 2.81
C ASP A 133 -2.13 -6.26 3.46
N LYS A 134 -1.49 -7.28 4.00
CA LYS A 134 -2.23 -8.35 4.65
C LYS A 134 -3.09 -7.81 5.81
N ARG A 135 -2.55 -6.90 6.62
CA ARG A 135 -3.26 -6.31 7.77
C ARG A 135 -4.38 -5.39 7.33
N ILE A 136 -4.10 -4.50 6.36
CA ILE A 136 -5.13 -3.63 5.78
C ILE A 136 -6.26 -4.47 5.21
N ARG A 137 -5.96 -5.51 4.45
CA ARG A 137 -6.95 -6.41 3.86
C ARG A 137 -7.79 -7.16 4.91
N ASP A 138 -7.16 -7.64 5.98
CA ASP A 138 -7.87 -8.35 7.04
C ASP A 138 -8.80 -7.40 7.80
N VAL A 139 -8.35 -6.18 8.13
CA VAL A 139 -9.17 -5.12 8.75
C VAL A 139 -10.31 -4.71 7.83
N SER A 140 -10.01 -4.48 6.55
CA SER A 140 -11.00 -4.09 5.54
C SER A 140 -12.11 -5.11 5.41
N LYS A 141 -11.77 -6.39 5.29
CA LYS A 141 -12.79 -7.46 5.20
C LYS A 141 -13.69 -7.51 6.42
N ALA A 142 -13.15 -7.29 7.61
CA ALA A 142 -13.94 -7.26 8.84
C ALA A 142 -14.91 -6.07 8.89
N LEU A 143 -14.51 -4.90 8.38
CA LEU A 143 -15.38 -3.74 8.27
C LEU A 143 -16.48 -3.96 7.24
N PHE A 144 -16.13 -4.33 6.02
CA PHE A 144 -17.08 -4.45 4.90
C PHE A 144 -18.15 -5.53 5.09
N LEU A 145 -17.90 -6.55 5.91
CA LEU A 145 -18.92 -7.55 6.25
C LEU A 145 -20.14 -6.96 6.98
N ASN A 146 -19.99 -5.77 7.58
CA ASN A 146 -21.07 -5.10 8.32
C ASN A 146 -21.70 -3.95 7.53
N GLU A 147 -21.14 -3.60 6.35
CA GLU A 147 -21.58 -2.47 5.56
C GLU A 147 -22.50 -2.88 4.42
N ASP A 148 -23.56 -2.09 4.22
CA ASP A 148 -24.48 -2.19 3.10
C ASP A 148 -24.03 -1.23 2.01
N ILE A 149 -23.88 -1.70 0.77
CA ILE A 149 -23.33 -0.89 -0.33
C ILE A 149 -24.17 0.35 -0.64
N VAL A 150 -25.49 0.27 -0.41
CA VAL A 150 -26.42 1.39 -0.70
C VAL A 150 -26.37 2.46 0.39
N GLU A 151 -25.98 2.09 1.60
CA GLU A 151 -25.93 2.98 2.77
C GLU A 151 -24.51 3.39 3.12
N LEU A 152 -23.52 2.88 2.40
CA LEU A 152 -22.11 3.06 2.69
C LEU A 152 -21.71 4.53 2.56
N ASP A 153 -21.19 5.10 3.64
CA ASP A 153 -20.49 6.38 3.64
C ASP A 153 -19.00 6.12 3.47
N GLN A 154 -18.52 6.39 2.26
CA GLN A 154 -17.12 6.13 1.90
C GLN A 154 -16.14 6.87 2.83
N ALA A 155 -16.40 8.13 3.16
CA ALA A 155 -15.50 8.93 4.00
C ALA A 155 -15.43 8.39 5.43
N GLU A 156 -16.54 7.92 5.97
CA GLU A 156 -16.59 7.29 7.29
C GLU A 156 -15.83 5.96 7.28
N ILE A 157 -15.99 5.14 6.24
CA ILE A 157 -15.28 3.86 6.12
C ILE A 157 -13.77 4.09 5.95
N GLU A 158 -13.34 5.05 5.13
CA GLU A 158 -11.92 5.41 4.98
C GLU A 158 -11.32 5.81 6.33
N ASN A 159 -12.02 6.63 7.10
CA ASN A 159 -11.58 7.04 8.43
C ASN A 159 -11.51 5.86 9.42
N GLN A 160 -12.54 5.03 9.47
CA GLN A 160 -12.56 3.83 10.33
C GLN A 160 -11.46 2.85 9.94
N LEU A 161 -11.24 2.64 8.65
CA LEU A 161 -10.18 1.77 8.13
C LEU A 161 -8.79 2.31 8.50
N LEU A 162 -8.56 3.60 8.36
CA LEU A 162 -7.31 4.25 8.76
C LEU A 162 -7.03 4.05 10.26
N VAL A 163 -8.01 4.33 11.11
CA VAL A 163 -7.89 4.19 12.57
C VAL A 163 -7.65 2.74 12.98
N GLN A 164 -8.42 1.80 12.43
CA GLN A 164 -8.31 0.39 12.80
C GLN A 164 -7.04 -0.26 12.25
N SER A 165 -6.62 0.11 11.03
CA SER A 165 -5.37 -0.37 10.46
C SER A 165 -4.17 0.15 11.25
N ASN A 166 -4.16 1.41 11.68
CA ASN A 166 -3.10 1.94 12.53
C ASN A 166 -2.97 1.21 13.87
N LYS A 167 -4.08 0.83 14.52
CA LYS A 167 -4.03 0.01 15.75
C LYS A 167 -3.26 -1.30 15.58
N VAL A 168 -3.30 -1.88 14.37
CA VAL A 168 -2.63 -3.14 14.05
C VAL A 168 -1.20 -2.93 13.55
N LEU A 169 -0.96 -1.83 12.84
CA LEU A 169 0.32 -1.56 12.15
C LEU A 169 1.33 -0.80 13.02
N GLU A 170 0.90 0.12 13.89
CA GLU A 170 1.82 0.88 14.75
C GLU A 170 2.69 -0.01 15.65
N PRO A 171 2.17 -1.10 16.27
CA PRO A 171 3.01 -2.03 17.02
C PRO A 171 4.07 -2.73 16.16
N LEU A 172 3.88 -2.76 14.84
CA LEU A 172 4.81 -3.30 13.85
C LEU A 172 5.78 -2.24 13.30
N GLY A 173 5.69 -1.02 13.79
CA GLY A 173 6.55 0.09 13.41
C GLY A 173 6.10 0.84 12.15
N VAL A 174 4.86 0.65 11.70
CA VAL A 174 4.28 1.28 10.51
C VAL A 174 3.12 2.17 10.90
N HIS A 175 3.03 3.35 10.33
CA HIS A 175 1.90 4.27 10.49
C HIS A 175 1.34 4.64 9.11
N LEU A 176 0.03 4.47 8.93
CA LEU A 176 -0.69 4.93 7.74
C LEU A 176 -1.04 6.40 7.91
N ASN A 177 -0.62 7.20 6.94
CA ASN A 177 -0.90 8.64 6.93
C ASN A 177 -2.24 8.93 6.25
N PHE A 178 -2.58 8.13 5.24
CA PHE A 178 -3.75 8.32 4.40
C PHE A 178 -4.22 7.01 3.79
N ILE A 179 -5.52 6.89 3.55
CA ILE A 179 -6.16 5.77 2.85
C ILE A 179 -7.26 6.32 1.94
N THR A 180 -7.34 5.76 0.74
CA THR A 180 -8.44 6.00 -0.20
C THR A 180 -9.01 4.68 -0.67
N LEU A 181 -10.33 4.61 -0.80
CA LEU A 181 -11.06 3.44 -1.27
C LEU A 181 -11.64 3.68 -2.66
N THR A 182 -11.58 2.65 -3.49
CA THR A 182 -12.32 2.59 -4.75
C THR A 182 -13.04 1.25 -4.84
N PHE A 183 -14.33 1.31 -5.18
CA PHE A 183 -15.17 0.12 -5.38
C PHE A 183 -15.34 -0.12 -6.87
N ASP A 184 -15.02 -1.32 -7.32
CA ASP A 184 -15.36 -1.80 -8.65
C ASP A 184 -16.51 -2.81 -8.51
N LEU A 185 -17.67 -2.38 -8.96
CA LEU A 185 -18.93 -3.12 -8.89
C LEU A 185 -19.34 -3.55 -10.29
N ASP A 186 -19.95 -4.71 -10.39
CA ASP A 186 -20.56 -5.11 -11.64
C ASP A 186 -21.69 -4.17 -12.07
N GLU A 187 -21.97 -4.14 -13.35
CA GLU A 187 -22.93 -3.19 -13.95
C GLU A 187 -24.34 -3.35 -13.38
N GLN A 188 -24.77 -4.57 -13.07
CA GLN A 188 -26.11 -4.81 -12.51
C GLN A 188 -26.21 -4.26 -11.09
N THR A 189 -25.18 -4.47 -10.26
CA THR A 189 -25.09 -3.92 -8.90
C THR A 189 -25.08 -2.39 -8.95
N ARG A 190 -24.31 -1.79 -9.85
CA ARG A 190 -24.25 -0.33 -10.04
C ARG A 190 -25.61 0.25 -10.41
N GLN A 191 -26.31 -0.38 -11.35
CA GLN A 191 -27.67 0.02 -11.72
C GLN A 191 -28.66 -0.11 -10.56
N ALA A 192 -28.56 -1.17 -9.76
CA ALA A 192 -29.42 -1.35 -8.59
C ALA A 192 -29.19 -0.25 -7.53
N ILE A 193 -27.93 0.14 -7.30
CA ILE A 193 -27.57 1.25 -6.41
C ILE A 193 -28.14 2.57 -6.93
N ASP A 194 -28.00 2.86 -8.23
CA ASP A 194 -28.54 4.07 -8.85
C ASP A 194 -30.05 4.15 -8.68
N VAL A 195 -30.75 3.04 -8.90
CA VAL A 195 -32.21 2.95 -8.68
C VAL A 195 -32.56 3.18 -7.21
N SER A 196 -31.87 2.52 -6.29
CA SER A 196 -32.10 2.68 -4.86
C SER A 196 -31.84 4.11 -4.38
N THR A 197 -30.75 4.72 -4.81
CA THR A 197 -30.40 6.11 -4.51
C THR A 197 -31.46 7.08 -5.05
N ALA A 198 -31.89 6.88 -6.30
CA ALA A 198 -32.94 7.69 -6.88
C ALA A 198 -34.26 7.57 -6.08
N MET A 199 -34.63 6.37 -5.67
CA MET A 199 -35.82 6.16 -4.82
C MET A 199 -35.71 6.88 -3.47
N LYS A 200 -34.56 6.80 -2.77
CA LYS A 200 -34.33 7.55 -1.54
C LYS A 200 -34.48 9.07 -1.73
N ILE A 201 -34.01 9.61 -2.86
CA ILE A 201 -34.19 11.02 -3.20
C ILE A 201 -35.68 11.37 -3.36
N TYR A 202 -36.46 10.54 -4.04
CA TYR A 202 -37.90 10.76 -4.18
C TYR A 202 -38.63 10.68 -2.84
N GLU A 203 -38.27 9.70 -1.99
CA GLU A 203 -38.81 9.53 -0.64
C GLU A 203 -38.55 10.75 0.24
N SER A 204 -37.31 11.22 0.26
CA SER A 204 -36.91 12.41 1.05
C SER A 204 -37.66 13.68 0.67
N ARG A 205 -38.22 13.74 -0.56
CA ARG A 205 -39.04 14.84 -1.08
C ARG A 205 -40.53 14.57 -1.01
N ASN A 206 -40.98 13.49 -0.36
CA ASN A 206 -42.38 13.03 -0.32
C ASN A 206 -42.99 12.76 -1.69
N LEU A 207 -42.19 12.31 -2.66
CA LEU A 207 -42.57 12.02 -4.04
C LEU A 207 -42.42 10.51 -4.38
N SER A 208 -42.58 9.61 -3.40
CA SER A 208 -42.34 8.16 -3.57
C SER A 208 -43.18 7.54 -4.71
N GLU A 209 -44.47 7.94 -4.86
CA GLU A 209 -45.31 7.41 -5.93
C GLU A 209 -44.84 7.86 -7.31
N VAL A 210 -44.37 9.12 -7.45
CA VAL A 210 -43.77 9.63 -8.68
C VAL A 210 -42.47 8.86 -9.00
N GLY A 211 -41.66 8.61 -7.98
CA GLY A 211 -40.44 7.81 -8.12
C GLY A 211 -40.70 6.41 -8.66
N LYS A 212 -41.70 5.70 -8.10
CA LYS A 212 -42.11 4.36 -8.58
C LYS A 212 -42.55 4.39 -10.04
N GLN A 213 -43.39 5.36 -10.41
CA GLN A 213 -43.84 5.49 -11.79
C GLN A 213 -42.68 5.73 -12.77
N VAL A 214 -41.73 6.60 -12.41
CA VAL A 214 -40.54 6.88 -13.23
C VAL A 214 -39.69 5.61 -13.39
N MET A 215 -39.51 4.83 -12.32
CA MET A 215 -38.72 3.60 -12.39
C MET A 215 -39.38 2.52 -13.26
N VAL A 216 -40.70 2.37 -13.14
CA VAL A 216 -41.48 1.45 -14.01
C VAL A 216 -41.40 1.87 -15.47
N ALA A 217 -41.52 3.18 -15.76
CA ALA A 217 -41.38 3.69 -17.11
C ALA A 217 -39.98 3.43 -17.70
N ARG A 218 -38.90 3.63 -16.92
CA ARG A 218 -37.56 3.33 -17.36
C ARG A 218 -37.34 1.82 -17.61
N ALA A 219 -37.83 0.96 -16.73
CA ALA A 219 -37.76 -0.49 -16.92
C ALA A 219 -38.54 -0.94 -18.18
N GLY A 220 -39.70 -0.34 -18.45
CA GLY A 220 -40.50 -0.59 -19.66
C GLY A 220 -39.77 -0.13 -20.92
N ALA A 221 -39.13 1.04 -20.89
CA ALA A 221 -38.35 1.56 -22.01
C ALA A 221 -37.13 0.66 -22.33
N THR A 222 -36.48 0.12 -21.32
CA THR A 222 -35.35 -0.82 -21.48
C THR A 222 -35.82 -2.11 -22.15
N LYS A 223 -36.99 -2.66 -21.79
CA LYS A 223 -37.55 -3.84 -22.42
C LYS A 223 -37.85 -3.61 -23.91
N LEU A 224 -38.45 -2.47 -24.25
CA LEU A 224 -38.71 -2.10 -25.63
C LEU A 224 -37.45 -1.95 -26.47
N ALA A 225 -36.38 -1.43 -25.90
CA ALA A 225 -35.11 -1.29 -26.60
C ALA A 225 -34.44 -2.67 -26.89
N VAL A 226 -34.58 -3.62 -25.98
CA VAL A 226 -34.07 -5.00 -26.19
C VAL A 226 -34.92 -5.75 -27.23
N GLU A 227 -36.21 -5.56 -27.24
CA GLU A 227 -37.10 -6.23 -28.18
C GLU A 227 -36.90 -5.74 -29.63
N ASN A 228 -36.52 -4.48 -29.80
CA ASN A 228 -36.21 -3.92 -31.13
C ASN A 228 -34.82 -4.31 -31.66
N GLN A 229 -33.99 -4.99 -30.85
CA GLN A 229 -32.71 -5.56 -31.26
C GLN A 229 -32.79 -7.07 -31.61
N ALA A 230 -33.98 -7.59 -31.90
CA ALA A 230 -34.12 -8.94 -32.42
C ALA A 230 -33.29 -9.12 -33.69
N PRO A 231 -32.53 -10.23 -33.84
CA PRO A 231 -31.57 -10.38 -34.91
C PRO A 231 -32.24 -10.33 -36.28
N THR A 232 -31.71 -9.48 -37.16
CA THR A 232 -32.05 -9.44 -38.57
C THR A 232 -31.84 -10.83 -39.13
N PRO A 233 -32.83 -11.47 -39.79
CA PRO A 233 -32.66 -12.80 -40.35
C PRO A 233 -31.54 -12.77 -41.39
N THR A 234 -30.57 -13.66 -41.19
CA THR A 234 -29.48 -13.93 -42.14
C THR A 234 -30.07 -14.28 -43.52
N PRO A 235 -29.68 -13.59 -44.61
CA PRO A 235 -30.13 -13.99 -45.94
C PRO A 235 -29.70 -15.43 -46.24
N GLN A 236 -30.65 -16.29 -46.55
CA GLN A 236 -30.38 -17.61 -47.07
C GLN A 236 -29.64 -17.43 -48.41
N GLN A 237 -28.41 -17.95 -48.48
CA GLN A 237 -27.75 -18.13 -49.77
C GLN A 237 -28.53 -19.20 -50.52
N GLU A 238 -29.17 -18.78 -51.59
CA GLU A 238 -29.64 -19.68 -52.64
C GLU A 238 -28.42 -20.29 -53.32
N GLU A 239 -28.23 -21.59 -53.14
CA GLU A 239 -27.29 -22.39 -53.94
C GLU A 239 -27.88 -22.54 -55.32
N GLU A 240 -27.21 -22.05 -56.38
CA GLU A 240 -27.23 -22.52 -57.75
C GLU A 240 -26.06 -23.43 -58.03
#